data_6b5c17d913ca4c6e5d0b4e7a99ed0991
#
_entry.id   6b5c17d913ca4c6e5d0b4e7a99ed0991
#
_cell.length_a   1.000
_cell.length_b   1.000
_cell.length_c   1.000
_cell.angle_alpha   90.00
_cell.angle_beta   90.00
_cell.angle_gamma   90.00
#
_symmetry.space_group_name_H-M   'P 1'
#
loop_
_entity.id
_entity.type
_entity.pdbx_description
1 polymer ?
#
loop_
_entity_poly.entity_id
_entity_poly.type
_entity_poly.pdbx_seq_one_letter_code
_entity_poly.pdbx_strand_id
1 'polypeptide(L)'
;MNKLEYTVVINPDGTWQKNDRVREEVRKMFHTEGYTTDLTMTFFGADKKRTDDQNAYYWAVVIPMVTAGFILQGNELRIGSHRDYAIVHDLMKERFIPEGDMVFFDRNQNKYGIKEKTTTALDTRAFNKYIRDIKSWSFDCLGLDIPEPNGMVKIILSNNQVHEITVDEFLESVKSQENNE
;
A
#
# COMPACT_ATOMS: atom_id res chain seq x y z
N MET A 1 25.52 -9.58 22.99
CA MET A 1 25.83 -8.35 22.24
C MET A 1 24.60 -7.46 22.34
N ASN A 2 24.66 -6.37 23.11
CA ASN A 2 23.51 -5.47 23.29
C ASN A 2 23.43 -4.57 22.07
N LYS A 3 22.34 -4.68 21.31
CA LYS A 3 22.03 -3.79 20.21
C LYS A 3 21.40 -2.53 20.79
N LEU A 4 22.02 -1.38 20.57
CA LEU A 4 21.47 -0.08 20.92
C LEU A 4 20.86 0.54 19.66
N GLU A 5 19.60 0.93 19.74
CA GLU A 5 18.89 1.61 18.65
C GLU A 5 18.62 3.06 19.04
N TYR A 6 19.00 3.99 18.19
CA TYR A 6 18.76 5.41 18.38
C TYR A 6 18.08 6.01 17.17
N THR A 7 17.13 6.88 17.41
CA THR A 7 16.50 7.68 16.36
C THR A 7 17.23 9.02 16.24
N VAL A 8 17.78 9.27 15.07
CA VAL A 8 18.40 10.55 14.74
C VAL A 8 17.54 11.26 13.70
N VAL A 9 17.17 12.51 13.99
CA VAL A 9 16.41 13.33 13.04
C VAL A 9 17.39 14.12 12.18
N ILE A 10 17.32 13.94 10.87
CA ILE A 10 18.07 14.72 9.89
C ILE A 10 17.12 15.78 9.35
N ASN A 11 17.52 17.04 9.43
CA ASN A 11 16.77 18.16 8.88
C ASN A 11 16.85 18.16 7.34
N PRO A 12 15.91 18.84 6.64
CA PRO A 12 15.93 18.93 5.18
C PRO A 12 17.21 19.55 4.58
N ASP A 13 17.95 20.33 5.36
CA ASP A 13 19.24 20.93 5.00
C ASP A 13 20.43 19.98 5.17
N GLY A 14 20.18 18.72 5.56
CA GLY A 14 21.20 17.71 5.81
C GLY A 14 21.87 17.82 7.18
N THR A 15 21.46 18.76 8.02
CA THR A 15 21.99 18.87 9.39
C THR A 15 21.29 17.85 10.31
N TRP A 16 21.99 17.44 11.38
CA TRP A 16 21.48 16.49 12.34
C TRP A 16 20.99 17.22 13.58
N GLN A 17 19.83 16.83 14.10
CA GLN A 17 19.50 17.25 15.47
C GLN A 17 20.54 16.65 16.43
N LYS A 18 21.27 17.52 17.11
CA LYS A 18 22.23 17.12 18.15
C LYS A 18 21.46 16.44 19.27
N ASN A 19 21.61 15.13 19.39
CA ASN A 19 21.11 14.39 20.53
C ASN A 19 22.27 14.13 21.47
N ASP A 20 22.42 14.99 22.47
CA ASP A 20 23.51 14.92 23.43
C ASP A 20 23.52 13.61 24.23
N ARG A 21 22.35 13.00 24.42
CA ARG A 21 22.21 11.68 25.06
C ARG A 21 22.86 10.57 24.22
N VAL A 22 22.62 10.55 22.92
CA VAL A 22 23.24 9.57 22.00
C VAL A 22 24.76 9.75 22.00
N ARG A 23 25.23 10.99 21.98
CA ARG A 23 26.66 11.32 22.01
C ARG A 23 27.32 10.85 23.30
N GLU A 24 26.66 11.03 24.42
CA GLU A 24 27.14 10.63 25.73
C GLU A 24 27.21 9.10 25.89
N GLU A 25 26.21 8.38 25.39
CA GLU A 25 26.19 6.91 25.45
C GLU A 25 27.19 6.27 24.48
N VAL A 26 27.35 6.81 23.28
CA VAL A 26 28.42 6.40 22.36
C VAL A 26 29.79 6.65 23.01
N ARG A 27 29.99 7.81 23.65
CA ARG A 27 31.23 8.11 24.36
C ARG A 27 31.49 7.13 25.52
N LYS A 28 30.50 6.74 26.29
CA LYS A 28 30.60 5.72 27.34
C LYS A 28 31.04 4.37 26.81
N MET A 29 30.47 3.94 25.65
CA MET A 29 30.86 2.68 25.04
C MET A 29 32.33 2.67 24.58
N PHE A 30 32.84 3.77 24.04
CA PHE A 30 34.25 3.85 23.60
C PHE A 30 35.24 4.00 24.78
N HIS A 31 34.80 4.52 25.93
CA HIS A 31 35.71 4.71 27.08
C HIS A 31 35.81 3.47 27.97
N THR A 32 34.91 2.51 27.87
CA THR A 32 34.83 1.41 28.83
C THR A 32 35.74 0.21 28.46
N GLU A 33 36.17 0.05 27.21
CA GLU A 33 36.82 -1.19 26.81
C GLU A 33 38.11 -1.09 25.99
N GLY A 34 38.63 0.09 25.69
CA GLY A 34 39.93 0.25 25.01
C GLY A 34 40.04 -0.39 23.61
N TYR A 35 38.93 -0.76 22.98
CA TYR A 35 38.88 -1.36 21.67
C TYR A 35 38.57 -0.30 20.60
N THR A 36 39.31 -0.36 19.48
CA THR A 36 38.89 0.25 18.23
C THR A 36 37.72 -0.56 17.69
N THR A 37 36.52 -0.04 17.83
CA THR A 37 35.34 -0.71 17.26
C THR A 37 34.90 0.04 16.01
N ASP A 38 34.78 -0.65 14.89
CA ASP A 38 34.15 -0.10 13.70
C ASP A 38 32.68 0.12 13.96
N LEU A 39 32.24 1.39 13.95
CA LEU A 39 30.85 1.76 14.12
C LEU A 39 30.19 1.78 12.73
N THR A 40 29.34 0.80 12.46
CA THR A 40 28.49 0.83 11.26
C THR A 40 27.18 1.53 11.59
N MET A 41 26.99 2.74 11.05
CA MET A 41 25.71 3.44 11.09
C MET A 41 24.88 3.08 9.87
N THR A 42 23.74 2.44 10.05
CA THR A 42 22.79 2.18 9.00
C THR A 42 21.68 3.21 9.06
N PHE A 43 21.55 4.03 8.02
CA PHE A 43 20.46 5.00 7.91
C PHE A 43 19.26 4.33 7.26
N PHE A 44 18.20 4.23 8.00
CA PHE A 44 16.90 3.91 7.45
C PHE A 44 16.13 5.23 7.30
N GLY A 45 15.70 5.55 6.07
CA GLY A 45 14.70 6.58 5.90
C GLY A 45 13.48 6.19 6.74
N ALA A 46 12.94 7.13 7.52
CA ALA A 46 11.66 6.88 8.18
C ALA A 46 10.64 6.63 7.06
N ASP A 47 10.25 5.39 6.87
CA ASP A 47 9.20 5.02 5.94
C ASP A 47 7.96 5.76 6.39
N LYS A 48 7.55 6.77 5.60
CA LYS A 48 6.30 7.46 5.87
C LYS A 48 5.19 6.43 5.77
N LYS A 49 4.49 6.20 6.87
CA LYS A 49 3.28 5.41 6.83
C LYS A 49 2.36 5.96 5.75
N ARG A 50 1.65 5.06 5.08
CA ARG A 50 0.59 5.40 4.13
C ARG A 50 -0.32 6.48 4.71
N THR A 51 -0.62 7.52 3.92
CA THR A 51 -1.50 8.61 4.35
C THR A 51 -2.97 8.15 4.40
N ASP A 52 -3.77 8.84 5.20
CA ASP A 52 -5.22 8.58 5.26
C ASP A 52 -5.87 8.82 3.89
N ASP A 53 -5.40 9.83 3.14
CA ASP A 53 -5.90 10.12 1.78
C ASP A 53 -5.62 8.96 0.80
N GLN A 54 -4.42 8.36 0.85
CA GLN A 54 -4.10 7.20 0.04
C GLN A 54 -4.97 6.00 0.39
N ASN A 55 -5.23 5.81 1.68
CA ASN A 55 -6.12 4.77 2.14
C ASN A 55 -7.57 5.03 1.71
N ALA A 56 -8.05 6.26 1.85
CA ALA A 56 -9.38 6.67 1.41
C ALA A 56 -9.55 6.45 -0.10
N TYR A 57 -8.60 6.90 -0.91
CA TYR A 57 -8.62 6.67 -2.36
C TYR A 57 -8.67 5.18 -2.72
N TYR A 58 -7.87 4.36 -2.06
CA TYR A 58 -7.85 2.93 -2.32
C TYR A 58 -9.21 2.27 -2.07
N TRP A 59 -9.84 2.56 -0.94
CA TRP A 59 -11.11 1.94 -0.55
C TRP A 59 -12.34 2.59 -1.18
N ALA A 60 -12.29 3.89 -1.49
CA ALA A 60 -13.42 4.60 -2.08
C ALA A 60 -13.44 4.54 -3.61
N VAL A 61 -12.29 4.36 -4.26
CA VAL A 61 -12.18 4.39 -5.72
C VAL A 61 -11.61 3.10 -6.29
N VAL A 62 -10.38 2.71 -5.89
CA VAL A 62 -9.66 1.63 -6.56
C VAL A 62 -10.38 0.29 -6.40
N ILE A 63 -10.72 -0.13 -5.19
CA ILE A 63 -11.39 -1.41 -4.95
C ILE A 63 -12.80 -1.45 -5.57
N PRO A 64 -13.66 -0.44 -5.40
CA PRO A 64 -14.97 -0.41 -6.07
C PRO A 64 -14.87 -0.49 -7.59
N MET A 65 -13.94 0.25 -8.21
CA MET A 65 -13.75 0.24 -9.66
C MET A 65 -13.29 -1.12 -10.17
N VAL A 66 -12.32 -1.76 -9.49
CA VAL A 66 -11.91 -3.13 -9.85
C VAL A 66 -13.07 -4.11 -9.69
N THR A 67 -13.87 -3.98 -8.63
CA THR A 67 -15.08 -4.81 -8.42
C THR A 67 -16.06 -4.62 -9.58
N ALA A 68 -16.32 -3.37 -9.98
CA ALA A 68 -17.17 -3.07 -11.14
C ALA A 68 -16.63 -3.72 -12.44
N GLY A 69 -15.31 -3.66 -12.65
CA GLY A 69 -14.68 -4.32 -13.79
C GLY A 69 -14.92 -5.83 -13.80
N PHE A 70 -14.85 -6.50 -12.67
CA PHE A 70 -15.19 -7.93 -12.57
C PHE A 70 -16.68 -8.20 -12.84
N ILE A 71 -17.58 -7.38 -12.33
CA ILE A 71 -19.03 -7.49 -12.58
C ILE A 71 -19.31 -7.38 -14.09
N LEU A 72 -18.74 -6.38 -14.75
CA LEU A 72 -18.88 -6.19 -16.19
C LEU A 72 -18.34 -7.36 -17.03
N GLN A 73 -17.49 -8.20 -16.42
CA GLN A 73 -17.02 -9.46 -17.03
C GLN A 73 -17.85 -10.67 -16.62
N GLY A 74 -18.99 -10.48 -15.95
CA GLY A 74 -19.93 -11.56 -15.59
C GLY A 74 -19.60 -12.26 -14.26
N ASN A 75 -18.81 -11.65 -13.39
CA ASN A 75 -18.57 -12.21 -12.05
C ASN A 75 -19.68 -11.79 -11.09
N GLU A 76 -20.13 -12.73 -10.24
CA GLU A 76 -21.18 -12.51 -9.24
C GLU A 76 -20.65 -11.77 -7.98
N LEU A 77 -20.24 -10.51 -8.15
CA LEU A 77 -19.87 -9.60 -7.08
C LEU A 77 -20.88 -8.47 -6.99
N ARG A 78 -20.88 -7.73 -5.87
CA ARG A 78 -21.82 -6.63 -5.63
C ARG A 78 -21.11 -5.35 -5.23
N ILE A 79 -21.49 -4.25 -5.89
CA ILE A 79 -21.02 -2.92 -5.51
C ILE A 79 -21.57 -2.54 -4.12
N GLY A 80 -20.68 -2.05 -3.25
CA GLY A 80 -21.01 -1.67 -1.86
C GLY A 80 -21.05 -2.84 -0.86
N SER A 81 -20.81 -4.07 -1.30
CA SER A 81 -20.68 -5.22 -0.42
C SER A 81 -19.30 -5.27 0.23
N HIS A 82 -19.23 -5.13 1.54
CA HIS A 82 -17.97 -5.26 2.28
C HIS A 82 -17.29 -6.61 2.06
N ARG A 83 -18.08 -7.69 1.96
CA ARG A 83 -17.56 -9.04 1.71
C ARG A 83 -16.87 -9.11 0.36
N ASP A 84 -17.52 -8.58 -0.68
CA ASP A 84 -17.03 -8.72 -2.05
C ASP A 84 -15.82 -7.78 -2.27
N TYR A 85 -15.83 -6.60 -1.65
CA TYR A 85 -14.66 -5.72 -1.60
C TYR A 85 -13.47 -6.36 -0.88
N ALA A 86 -13.70 -7.14 0.18
CA ALA A 86 -12.65 -7.89 0.86
C ALA A 86 -12.06 -8.97 -0.05
N ILE A 87 -12.90 -9.70 -0.79
CA ILE A 87 -12.45 -10.71 -1.78
C ILE A 87 -11.55 -10.06 -2.83
N VAL A 88 -12.00 -8.95 -3.43
CA VAL A 88 -11.22 -8.22 -4.44
C VAL A 88 -9.91 -7.67 -3.84
N HIS A 89 -9.95 -7.13 -2.62
CA HIS A 89 -8.77 -6.68 -1.90
C HIS A 89 -7.74 -7.81 -1.70
N ASP A 90 -8.20 -8.99 -1.27
CA ASP A 90 -7.33 -10.14 -1.05
C ASP A 90 -6.71 -10.62 -2.37
N LEU A 91 -7.50 -10.64 -3.45
CA LEU A 91 -7.00 -10.96 -4.79
C LEU A 91 -5.92 -9.98 -5.26
N MET A 92 -6.12 -8.68 -5.04
CA MET A 92 -5.13 -7.65 -5.38
C MET A 92 -3.85 -7.78 -4.54
N LYS A 93 -3.97 -8.08 -3.25
CA LYS A 93 -2.81 -8.37 -2.40
C LYS A 93 -2.02 -9.57 -2.91
N GLU A 94 -2.72 -10.65 -3.21
CA GLU A 94 -2.10 -11.89 -3.69
C GLU A 94 -1.31 -11.64 -4.97
N ARG A 95 -1.89 -10.86 -5.88
CA ARG A 95 -1.30 -10.62 -7.20
C ARG A 95 -0.14 -9.62 -7.19
N PHE A 96 -0.23 -8.55 -6.41
CA PHE A 96 0.67 -7.40 -6.54
C PHE A 96 1.59 -7.16 -5.33
N ILE A 97 1.35 -7.81 -4.20
CA ILE A 97 2.32 -7.79 -3.10
C ILE A 97 3.25 -8.98 -3.30
N PRO A 98 4.55 -8.73 -3.51
CA PRO A 98 5.52 -9.81 -3.66
C PRO A 98 5.46 -10.76 -2.47
N GLU A 99 5.62 -12.03 -2.73
CA GLU A 99 5.93 -12.98 -1.67
C GLU A 99 7.29 -12.57 -1.10
N GLY A 100 7.25 -11.91 0.04
CA GLY A 100 8.46 -11.77 0.82
C GLY A 100 8.74 -13.13 1.47
N ASP A 101 10.00 -13.54 1.52
CA ASP A 101 10.49 -14.68 2.29
C ASP A 101 10.27 -14.48 3.79
N MET A 102 9.03 -14.29 4.21
CA MET A 102 8.72 -14.04 5.60
C MET A 102 8.22 -15.29 6.30
N VAL A 103 9.03 -16.33 6.24
CA VAL A 103 9.00 -17.36 7.27
C VAL A 103 9.59 -16.70 8.53
N PHE A 104 8.77 -16.39 9.48
CA PHE A 104 9.23 -15.96 10.79
C PHE A 104 9.14 -17.11 11.78
N PHE A 105 10.08 -17.12 12.72
CA PHE A 105 10.05 -18.08 13.82
C PHE A 105 9.45 -17.37 15.05
N ASP A 106 8.25 -17.79 15.43
CA ASP A 106 7.65 -17.37 16.69
C ASP A 106 8.30 -18.12 17.87
N ARG A 107 9.13 -17.42 18.61
CA ARG A 107 9.82 -17.98 19.78
C ARG A 107 8.89 -18.40 20.90
N ASN A 108 7.73 -17.77 21.01
CA ASN A 108 6.76 -18.07 22.07
C ASN A 108 6.00 -19.36 21.78
N GLN A 109 5.73 -19.62 20.51
CA GLN A 109 5.00 -20.81 20.06
C GLN A 109 5.93 -21.93 19.56
N ASN A 110 7.23 -21.67 19.45
CA ASN A 110 8.24 -22.55 18.89
C ASN A 110 7.84 -23.12 17.51
N LYS A 111 7.24 -22.25 16.67
CA LYS A 111 6.72 -22.59 15.34
C LYS A 111 7.19 -21.60 14.29
N TYR A 112 7.35 -22.13 13.07
CA TYR A 112 7.49 -21.27 11.89
C TYR A 112 6.11 -20.80 11.43
N GLY A 113 5.99 -19.53 11.15
CA GLY A 113 4.79 -18.92 10.57
C GLY A 113 5.11 -18.24 9.24
N ILE A 114 4.12 -18.17 8.37
CA ILE A 114 4.17 -17.35 7.15
C ILE A 114 3.49 -16.02 7.50
N LYS A 115 4.17 -14.91 7.25
CA LYS A 115 3.54 -13.61 7.43
C LYS A 115 2.56 -13.38 6.31
N GLU A 116 1.31 -13.13 6.64
CA GLU A 116 0.31 -12.79 5.65
C GLU A 116 0.68 -11.50 4.90
N LYS A 117 0.42 -11.50 3.58
CA LYS A 117 0.55 -10.30 2.77
C LYS A 117 -0.40 -9.24 3.31
N THR A 118 0.13 -8.08 3.64
CA THR A 118 -0.69 -6.97 4.15
C THR A 118 -0.31 -5.65 3.50
N THR A 119 -1.31 -4.87 3.13
CA THR A 119 -1.10 -3.52 2.61
C THR A 119 -0.69 -2.54 3.71
N THR A 120 -0.95 -2.85 4.98
CA THR A 120 -0.60 -1.96 6.11
C THR A 120 0.90 -1.90 6.38
N ALA A 121 1.66 -2.88 5.91
CA ALA A 121 3.11 -2.90 6.01
C ALA A 121 3.81 -2.11 4.89
N LEU A 122 3.05 -1.67 3.87
CA LEU A 122 3.59 -0.89 2.76
C LEU A 122 3.79 0.56 3.19
N ASP A 123 4.99 1.08 2.93
CA ASP A 123 5.25 2.52 3.03
C ASP A 123 4.51 3.29 1.91
N THR A 124 4.53 4.62 1.97
CA THR A 124 3.90 5.50 0.97
C THR A 124 4.35 5.19 -0.46
N ARG A 125 5.63 4.90 -0.67
CA ARG A 125 6.19 4.64 -2.01
C ARG A 125 5.77 3.27 -2.54
N ALA A 126 5.87 2.25 -1.71
CA ALA A 126 5.47 0.89 -2.05
C ALA A 126 3.95 0.81 -2.29
N PHE A 127 3.15 1.53 -1.49
CA PHE A 127 1.72 1.60 -1.68
C PHE A 127 1.32 2.33 -2.97
N ASN A 128 1.98 3.43 -3.33
CA ASN A 128 1.77 4.10 -4.62
C ASN A 128 2.13 3.19 -5.81
N LYS A 129 3.20 2.40 -5.67
CA LYS A 129 3.54 1.40 -6.68
C LYS A 129 2.44 0.34 -6.79
N TYR A 130 1.98 -0.19 -5.68
CA TYR A 130 0.90 -1.17 -5.60
C TYR A 130 -0.38 -0.67 -6.30
N ILE A 131 -0.84 0.55 -5.99
CA ILE A 131 -2.00 1.16 -6.66
C ILE A 131 -1.78 1.29 -8.17
N ARG A 132 -0.60 1.76 -8.59
CA ARG A 132 -0.26 1.93 -10.00
C ARG A 132 -0.27 0.60 -10.75
N ASP A 133 0.27 -0.44 -10.15
CA ASP A 133 0.29 -1.79 -10.74
C ASP A 133 -1.15 -2.33 -10.90
N ILE A 134 -2.04 -2.09 -9.92
CA ILE A 134 -3.47 -2.42 -10.02
C ILE A 134 -4.13 -1.65 -11.17
N LYS A 135 -3.89 -0.33 -11.27
CA LYS A 135 -4.48 0.51 -12.34
C LYS A 135 -4.06 0.04 -13.72
N SER A 136 -2.75 -0.23 -13.92
CA SER A 136 -2.26 -0.76 -15.19
C SER A 136 -2.90 -2.10 -15.54
N TRP A 137 -2.94 -3.01 -14.59
CA TRP A 137 -3.58 -4.31 -14.80
C TRP A 137 -5.08 -4.19 -15.07
N SER A 138 -5.79 -3.30 -14.36
CA SER A 138 -7.21 -3.06 -14.57
C SER A 138 -7.48 -2.56 -15.99
N PHE A 139 -6.65 -1.66 -16.48
CA PHE A 139 -6.75 -1.20 -17.87
C PHE A 139 -6.51 -2.34 -18.87
N ASP A 140 -5.45 -3.13 -18.69
CA ASP A 140 -5.06 -4.19 -19.61
C ASP A 140 -6.01 -5.39 -19.60
N CYS A 141 -6.53 -5.78 -18.43
CA CYS A 141 -7.28 -7.02 -18.24
C CYS A 141 -8.79 -6.80 -18.11
N LEU A 142 -9.23 -5.69 -17.53
CA LEU A 142 -10.65 -5.38 -17.34
C LEU A 142 -11.15 -4.32 -18.33
N GLY A 143 -10.25 -3.69 -19.10
CA GLY A 143 -10.60 -2.59 -20.00
C GLY A 143 -11.05 -1.33 -19.25
N LEU A 144 -10.67 -1.18 -17.98
CA LEU A 144 -11.18 -0.15 -17.08
C LEU A 144 -10.05 0.77 -16.63
N ASP A 145 -10.12 2.03 -17.02
CA ASP A 145 -9.21 3.08 -16.56
C ASP A 145 -9.69 3.65 -15.21
N ILE A 146 -8.96 3.34 -14.14
CA ILE A 146 -9.27 3.84 -12.80
C ILE A 146 -8.77 5.28 -12.69
N PRO A 147 -9.65 6.27 -12.46
CA PRO A 147 -9.25 7.68 -12.43
C PRO A 147 -8.35 7.99 -11.23
N GLU A 148 -7.61 9.10 -11.31
CA GLU A 148 -6.89 9.67 -10.17
C GLU A 148 -7.90 10.16 -9.09
N PRO A 149 -7.45 10.45 -7.85
CA PRO A 149 -8.32 11.02 -6.83
C PRO A 149 -9.06 12.26 -7.36
N ASN A 150 -10.37 12.30 -7.21
CA ASN A 150 -11.28 13.34 -7.76
C ASN A 150 -11.32 13.41 -9.30
N GLY A 151 -10.79 12.42 -10.00
CA GLY A 151 -10.89 12.30 -11.45
C GLY A 151 -12.25 11.76 -11.90
N MET A 152 -12.49 11.87 -13.22
CA MET A 152 -13.70 11.38 -13.87
C MET A 152 -13.43 10.06 -14.59
N VAL A 153 -14.42 9.21 -14.64
CA VAL A 153 -14.42 7.99 -15.46
C VAL A 153 -14.75 8.39 -16.90
N LYS A 154 -13.93 7.94 -17.85
CA LYS A 154 -14.12 8.21 -19.27
C LYS A 154 -14.79 7.02 -19.95
N ILE A 155 -15.97 7.23 -20.49
CA ILE A 155 -16.71 6.23 -21.26
C ILE A 155 -16.61 6.61 -22.72
N ILE A 156 -16.12 5.69 -23.55
CA ILE A 156 -16.08 5.86 -25.00
C ILE A 156 -17.34 5.24 -25.58
N LEU A 157 -18.20 6.09 -26.14
CA LEU A 157 -19.44 5.65 -26.79
C LEU A 157 -19.15 5.05 -28.17
N SER A 158 -20.12 4.30 -28.72
CA SER A 158 -20.00 3.65 -30.03
C SER A 158 -19.77 4.61 -31.22
N ASN A 159 -20.08 5.89 -31.02
CA ASN A 159 -19.81 6.96 -32.00
C ASN A 159 -18.46 7.67 -31.74
N ASN A 160 -17.55 7.09 -30.96
CA ASN A 160 -16.27 7.66 -30.52
C ASN A 160 -16.36 8.95 -29.71
N GLN A 161 -17.53 9.33 -29.23
CA GLN A 161 -17.64 10.42 -28.26
C GLN A 161 -17.19 9.95 -26.89
N VAL A 162 -16.44 10.81 -26.20
CA VAL A 162 -16.03 10.57 -24.81
C VAL A 162 -17.04 11.24 -23.89
N HIS A 163 -17.62 10.45 -23.01
CA HIS A 163 -18.48 10.93 -21.94
C HIS A 163 -17.76 10.79 -20.62
N GLU A 164 -17.70 11.86 -19.84
CA GLU A 164 -17.06 11.86 -18.52
C GLU A 164 -18.13 11.86 -17.44
N ILE A 165 -18.05 10.89 -16.55
CA ILE A 165 -18.96 10.76 -15.40
C ILE A 165 -18.15 10.61 -14.11
N THR A 166 -18.74 10.86 -12.98
CA THR A 166 -18.14 10.62 -11.69
C THR A 166 -17.97 9.12 -11.41
N VAL A 167 -17.09 8.77 -10.50
CA VAL A 167 -16.93 7.38 -10.04
C VAL A 167 -18.25 6.84 -9.47
N ASP A 168 -18.96 7.65 -8.68
CA ASP A 168 -20.23 7.26 -8.07
C ASP A 168 -21.31 6.97 -9.12
N GLU A 169 -21.45 7.84 -10.13
CA GLU A 169 -22.39 7.63 -11.25
C GLU A 169 -22.06 6.34 -12.03
N PHE A 170 -20.78 6.08 -12.25
CA PHE A 170 -20.34 4.85 -12.90
C PHE A 170 -20.70 3.61 -12.07
N LEU A 171 -20.39 3.62 -10.78
CA LEU A 171 -20.69 2.49 -9.88
C LEU A 171 -22.19 2.25 -9.74
N GLU A 172 -23.01 3.30 -9.67
CA GLU A 172 -24.48 3.16 -9.64
C GLU A 172 -25.01 2.62 -10.98
N SER A 173 -24.41 2.97 -12.12
CA SER A 173 -24.78 2.40 -13.42
C SER A 173 -24.53 0.89 -13.48
N VAL A 174 -23.39 0.42 -12.97
CA VAL A 174 -23.05 -1.02 -12.90
C VAL A 174 -24.02 -1.76 -11.98
N LYS A 175 -24.29 -1.20 -10.79
CA LYS A 175 -25.20 -1.77 -9.81
C LYS A 175 -26.65 -1.88 -10.33
N SER A 176 -27.07 -0.92 -11.18
CA SER A 176 -28.40 -0.95 -11.79
C SER A 176 -28.54 -2.07 -12.83
N GLN A 177 -27.46 -2.51 -13.44
CA GLN A 177 -27.45 -3.65 -14.38
C GLN A 177 -27.61 -4.98 -13.61
N GLU A 178 -27.00 -5.13 -12.42
CA GLU A 178 -27.13 -6.32 -11.58
C GLU A 178 -28.60 -6.62 -11.20
N ASN A 179 -29.43 -5.58 -11.04
CA ASN A 179 -30.83 -5.76 -10.60
C ASN A 179 -31.81 -6.08 -11.72
N ASN A 180 -31.37 -6.09 -12.98
CA ASN A 180 -32.22 -6.31 -14.16
C ASN A 180 -31.99 -7.70 -14.82
N GLU A 181 -31.08 -8.51 -14.28
CA GLU A 181 -30.85 -9.91 -14.65
C GLU A 181 -31.45 -10.87 -13.60
#